data_f2fb37d7c6b51db82973b830158ec2d0
#
_entry.id   f2fb37d7c6b51db82973b830158ec2d0
#
_cell.length_a   1.000
_cell.length_b   1.000
_cell.length_c   1.000
_cell.angle_alpha   90.00
_cell.angle_beta   90.00
_cell.angle_gamma   90.00
#
_symmetry.space_group_name_H-M   'P 1'
#
loop_
_entity.id
_entity.type
_entity.pdbx_description
1 polymer ?
#
loop_
_entity_poly.entity_id
_entity_poly.type
_entity_poly.pdbx_seq_one_letter_code
_entity_poly.pdbx_strand_id
1 'polypeptide(L)'
;MSSAMPEAMPRIAPLAPPYPPEIQAQFDRIMRGAPPLLLFRVMAGHTRAWDKFRAGGLLDPGPLSLRQREIVIDRTCALNRCEYEWGVHVAIFAGPAKLGDEEVRAIVQGDANSACWSPAEQALIAGVDALHASATFSDAEFAALSAHYDEAQILEIMLLCGFYRTVSYLANGLRLPLEENAARFPA
;
A
#
# COMPACT_ATOMS: atom_id res chain seq x y z
N MET A 1 -3.12 -38.50 0.48
CA MET A 1 -4.12 -37.65 -0.21
C MET A 1 -4.15 -36.31 0.52
N SER A 2 -3.42 -35.33 -0.02
CA SER A 2 -3.38 -33.97 0.57
C SER A 2 -4.72 -33.28 0.27
N SER A 3 -5.54 -33.08 1.29
CA SER A 3 -6.75 -32.26 1.18
C SER A 3 -6.30 -30.81 1.03
N ALA A 4 -6.35 -30.30 -0.19
CA ALA A 4 -6.18 -28.86 -0.41
C ALA A 4 -7.26 -28.13 0.39
N MET A 5 -6.85 -27.27 1.33
CA MET A 5 -7.76 -26.37 2.02
C MET A 5 -8.51 -25.57 0.94
N PRO A 6 -9.82 -25.38 1.04
CA PRO A 6 -10.53 -24.57 0.07
C PRO A 6 -9.93 -23.16 0.07
N GLU A 7 -9.54 -22.70 -1.11
CA GLU A 7 -9.02 -21.36 -1.33
C GLU A 7 -9.99 -20.35 -0.73
N ALA A 8 -9.50 -19.48 0.13
CA ALA A 8 -10.37 -18.55 0.86
C ALA A 8 -11.06 -17.62 -0.16
N MET A 9 -12.36 -17.83 -0.35
CA MET A 9 -13.16 -16.99 -1.25
C MET A 9 -13.34 -15.59 -0.65
N PRO A 10 -13.19 -14.52 -1.45
CA PRO A 10 -13.49 -13.17 -1.01
C PRO A 10 -14.94 -13.06 -0.49
N ARG A 11 -15.14 -12.24 0.54
CA ARG A 11 -16.49 -12.00 1.10
C ARG A 11 -17.45 -11.30 0.14
N ILE A 12 -16.91 -10.56 -0.83
CA ILE A 12 -17.65 -9.96 -1.95
C ILE A 12 -17.08 -10.55 -3.23
N ALA A 13 -17.95 -11.09 -4.07
CA ALA A 13 -17.52 -11.71 -5.32
C ALA A 13 -16.85 -10.68 -6.25
N PRO A 14 -15.68 -10.99 -6.83
CA PRO A 14 -15.04 -10.11 -7.81
C PRO A 14 -15.81 -10.12 -9.13
N LEU A 15 -15.80 -9.00 -9.82
CA LEU A 15 -16.30 -8.92 -11.19
C LEU A 15 -15.54 -9.92 -12.07
N ALA A 16 -16.28 -10.70 -12.85
CA ALA A 16 -15.72 -11.70 -13.76
C ALA A 16 -15.68 -11.18 -15.21
N PRO A 17 -14.70 -11.59 -16.03
CA PRO A 17 -14.72 -11.29 -17.46
C PRO A 17 -15.88 -12.00 -18.19
N PRO A 18 -16.39 -11.47 -19.32
CA PRO A 18 -15.96 -10.21 -19.92
C PRO A 18 -16.40 -8.98 -19.10
N TYR A 19 -15.50 -8.01 -18.94
CA TYR A 19 -15.82 -6.78 -18.20
C TYR A 19 -16.61 -5.80 -19.06
N PRO A 20 -17.46 -4.94 -18.47
CA PRO A 20 -18.04 -3.82 -19.20
C PRO A 20 -16.95 -2.98 -19.88
N PRO A 21 -17.17 -2.48 -21.13
CA PRO A 21 -16.13 -1.80 -21.89
C PRO A 21 -15.45 -0.64 -21.16
N GLU A 22 -16.21 0.14 -20.40
CA GLU A 22 -15.71 1.25 -19.60
C GLU A 22 -14.80 0.79 -18.44
N ILE A 23 -15.14 -0.32 -17.79
CA ILE A 23 -14.32 -0.92 -16.72
C ILE A 23 -13.06 -1.54 -17.30
N GLN A 24 -13.18 -2.26 -18.44
CA GLN A 24 -12.03 -2.81 -19.14
C GLN A 24 -11.01 -1.71 -19.49
N ALA A 25 -11.48 -0.60 -20.08
CA ALA A 25 -10.61 0.53 -20.43
C ALA A 25 -9.91 1.15 -19.19
N GLN A 26 -10.57 1.15 -18.03
CA GLN A 26 -9.97 1.62 -16.78
C GLN A 26 -8.92 0.65 -16.27
N PHE A 27 -9.18 -0.66 -16.30
CA PHE A 27 -8.19 -1.68 -15.94
C PHE A 27 -6.97 -1.62 -16.86
N ASP A 28 -7.16 -1.53 -18.17
CA ASP A 28 -6.06 -1.45 -19.15
C ASP A 28 -5.15 -0.24 -18.87
N ARG A 29 -5.74 0.90 -18.50
CA ARG A 29 -5.00 2.12 -18.15
C ARG A 29 -4.18 1.94 -16.87
N ILE A 30 -4.76 1.35 -15.82
CA ILE A 30 -4.11 1.18 -14.52
C ILE A 30 -3.06 0.09 -14.60
N MET A 31 -3.42 -1.06 -15.18
CA MET A 31 -2.60 -2.26 -15.18
C MET A 31 -1.62 -2.34 -16.36
N ARG A 32 -1.73 -1.41 -17.34
CA ARG A 32 -0.86 -1.37 -18.52
C ARG A 32 -0.80 -2.69 -19.28
N GLY A 33 -1.94 -3.37 -19.40
CA GLY A 33 -2.07 -4.66 -20.08
C GLY A 33 -1.89 -5.89 -19.20
N ALA A 34 -1.50 -5.74 -17.93
CA ALA A 34 -1.52 -6.85 -16.99
C ALA A 34 -2.97 -7.16 -16.51
N PRO A 35 -3.26 -8.38 -16.04
CA PRO A 35 -4.56 -8.71 -15.45
C PRO A 35 -4.88 -7.79 -14.27
N PRO A 36 -6.16 -7.40 -14.10
CA PRO A 36 -6.55 -6.55 -12.97
C PRO A 36 -6.46 -7.31 -11.64
N LEU A 37 -5.94 -6.61 -10.62
CA LEU A 37 -5.85 -7.11 -9.26
C LEU A 37 -7.24 -7.53 -8.73
N LEU A 38 -7.26 -8.52 -7.87
CA LEU A 38 -8.51 -9.01 -7.26
C LEU A 38 -9.26 -7.91 -6.52
N LEU A 39 -8.55 -7.05 -5.79
CA LEU A 39 -9.14 -5.87 -5.15
C LEU A 39 -9.86 -4.97 -6.15
N PHE A 40 -9.27 -4.68 -7.30
CA PHE A 40 -9.88 -3.85 -8.33
C PHE A 40 -11.12 -4.49 -8.91
N ARG A 41 -11.10 -5.80 -9.13
CA ARG A 41 -12.26 -6.56 -9.60
C ARG A 41 -13.41 -6.54 -8.61
N VAL A 42 -13.14 -6.64 -7.31
CA VAL A 42 -14.16 -6.51 -6.27
C VAL A 42 -14.74 -5.10 -6.25
N MET A 43 -13.89 -4.08 -6.23
CA MET A 43 -14.32 -2.68 -6.20
C MET A 43 -15.12 -2.27 -7.44
N ALA A 44 -14.71 -2.72 -8.62
CA ALA A 44 -15.36 -2.38 -9.89
C ALA A 44 -16.77 -2.99 -10.04
N GLY A 45 -17.12 -3.99 -9.25
CA GLY A 45 -18.50 -4.49 -9.14
C GLY A 45 -19.49 -3.47 -8.56
N HIS A 46 -18.99 -2.36 -7.97
CA HIS A 46 -19.78 -1.32 -7.30
C HIS A 46 -19.30 0.06 -7.75
N THR A 47 -19.94 0.65 -8.75
CA THR A 47 -19.51 1.86 -9.47
C THR A 47 -19.07 2.99 -8.53
N ARG A 48 -19.92 3.38 -7.56
CA ARG A 48 -19.58 4.46 -6.63
C ARG A 48 -18.31 4.15 -5.80
N ALA A 49 -18.17 2.93 -5.31
CA ALA A 49 -17.02 2.51 -4.51
C ALA A 49 -15.75 2.55 -5.37
N TRP A 50 -15.83 2.02 -6.59
CA TRP A 50 -14.73 2.02 -7.55
C TRP A 50 -14.27 3.42 -7.93
N ASP A 51 -15.21 4.32 -8.25
CA ASP A 51 -14.89 5.71 -8.63
C ASP A 51 -14.20 6.47 -7.50
N LYS A 52 -14.68 6.31 -6.26
CA LYS A 52 -14.07 6.95 -5.09
C LYS A 52 -12.71 6.37 -4.75
N PHE A 53 -12.56 5.06 -4.85
CA PHE A 53 -11.29 4.37 -4.66
C PHE A 53 -10.23 4.87 -5.66
N ARG A 54 -10.56 4.89 -6.95
CA ARG A 54 -9.62 5.37 -7.98
C ARG A 54 -9.24 6.84 -7.82
N ALA A 55 -10.17 7.67 -7.39
CA ALA A 55 -9.93 9.10 -7.19
C ALA A 55 -8.99 9.39 -6.00
N GLY A 56 -8.86 8.46 -5.06
CA GLY A 56 -7.96 8.59 -3.91
C GLY A 56 -6.54 8.06 -4.14
N GLY A 57 -6.28 7.42 -5.28
CA GLY A 57 -4.95 6.87 -5.58
C GLY A 57 -3.91 7.97 -5.83
N LEU A 58 -2.71 7.81 -5.25
CA LEU A 58 -1.59 8.75 -5.30
C LEU A 58 -0.36 8.09 -5.94
N LEU A 59 -0.57 7.28 -7.01
CA LEU A 59 0.50 6.59 -7.72
C LEU A 59 1.07 7.38 -8.91
N ASP A 60 0.47 8.50 -9.25
CA ASP A 60 1.00 9.47 -10.21
C ASP A 60 2.19 10.25 -9.60
N PRO A 61 3.00 10.94 -10.43
CA PRO A 61 4.10 11.74 -9.92
C PRO A 61 3.64 12.85 -8.97
N GLY A 62 4.19 12.86 -7.77
CA GLY A 62 3.91 13.83 -6.69
C GLY A 62 5.21 14.42 -6.12
N PRO A 63 5.13 15.13 -4.97
CA PRO A 63 6.29 15.74 -4.33
C PRO A 63 7.22 14.71 -3.66
N LEU A 64 6.76 13.49 -3.37
CA LEU A 64 7.58 12.42 -2.86
C LEU A 64 8.30 11.68 -3.97
N SER A 65 9.57 11.30 -3.74
CA SER A 65 10.25 10.34 -4.60
C SER A 65 9.56 8.97 -4.53
N LEU A 66 9.77 8.13 -5.56
CA LEU A 66 9.24 6.77 -5.56
C LEU A 66 9.64 6.00 -4.28
N ARG A 67 10.89 6.12 -3.85
CA ARG A 67 11.39 5.45 -2.65
C ARG A 67 10.66 5.91 -1.38
N GLN A 68 10.50 7.22 -1.21
CA GLN A 68 9.77 7.77 -0.06
C GLN A 68 8.31 7.33 -0.04
N ARG A 69 7.65 7.36 -1.20
CA ARG A 69 6.27 6.91 -1.37
C ARG A 69 6.10 5.43 -0.99
N GLU A 70 6.97 4.56 -1.51
CA GLU A 70 6.87 3.13 -1.21
C GLU A 70 7.19 2.81 0.26
N ILE A 71 8.13 3.52 0.90
CA ILE A 71 8.35 3.39 2.35
C ILE A 71 7.06 3.70 3.14
N VAL A 72 6.36 4.79 2.80
CA VAL A 72 5.09 5.15 3.48
C VAL A 72 4.02 4.10 3.24
N ILE A 73 3.85 3.66 2.00
CA ILE A 73 2.84 2.67 1.60
C ILE A 73 3.10 1.34 2.30
N ASP A 74 4.30 0.82 2.13
CA ASP A 74 4.67 -0.50 2.65
C ASP A 74 4.64 -0.53 4.18
N ARG A 75 5.12 0.55 4.86
CA ARG A 75 5.04 0.65 6.32
C ARG A 75 3.59 0.72 6.79
N THR A 76 2.75 1.50 6.13
CA THR A 76 1.31 1.59 6.45
C THR A 76 0.62 0.24 6.30
N CYS A 77 0.88 -0.48 5.22
CA CYS A 77 0.33 -1.82 4.99
C CYS A 77 0.83 -2.83 6.02
N ALA A 78 2.12 -2.82 6.36
CA ALA A 78 2.71 -3.70 7.37
C ALA A 78 2.09 -3.48 8.75
N LEU A 79 1.95 -2.24 9.21
CA LEU A 79 1.33 -1.88 10.49
C LEU A 79 -0.15 -2.30 10.56
N ASN A 80 -0.86 -2.27 9.43
CA ASN A 80 -2.24 -2.76 9.32
C ASN A 80 -2.33 -4.27 9.04
N ARG A 81 -1.21 -5.00 9.04
CA ARG A 81 -1.13 -6.44 8.75
C ARG A 81 -1.78 -6.79 7.40
N CYS A 82 -1.63 -5.92 6.43
CA CYS A 82 -2.16 -6.09 5.09
C CYS A 82 -1.09 -6.65 4.15
N GLU A 83 -0.86 -7.97 4.25
CA GLU A 83 0.10 -8.67 3.39
C GLU A 83 -0.30 -8.61 1.92
N TYR A 84 -1.60 -8.52 1.62
CA TYR A 84 -2.10 -8.41 0.25
C TYR A 84 -1.51 -7.20 -0.49
N GLU A 85 -1.75 -5.99 0.04
CA GLU A 85 -1.32 -4.76 -0.61
C GLU A 85 0.18 -4.57 -0.52
N TRP A 86 0.76 -4.83 0.66
CA TRP A 86 2.21 -4.82 0.86
C TRP A 86 2.91 -5.72 -0.16
N GLY A 87 2.41 -6.94 -0.35
CA GLY A 87 3.00 -7.91 -1.26
C GLY A 87 2.94 -7.48 -2.73
N VAL A 88 1.85 -6.82 -3.14
CA VAL A 88 1.70 -6.25 -4.48
C VAL A 88 2.70 -5.11 -4.68
N HIS A 89 2.80 -4.17 -3.72
CA HIS A 89 3.71 -3.02 -3.81
C HIS A 89 5.17 -3.45 -3.82
N VAL A 90 5.60 -4.32 -2.91
CA VAL A 90 6.98 -4.83 -2.87
C VAL A 90 7.33 -5.56 -4.17
N ALA A 91 6.44 -6.42 -4.68
CA ALA A 91 6.73 -7.15 -5.92
C ALA A 91 6.92 -6.23 -7.14
N ILE A 92 6.19 -5.11 -7.20
CA ILE A 92 6.21 -4.20 -8.34
C ILE A 92 7.27 -3.10 -8.16
N PHE A 93 7.38 -2.53 -6.96
CA PHE A 93 8.07 -1.26 -6.76
C PHE A 93 9.36 -1.35 -5.94
N ALA A 94 9.64 -2.42 -5.19
CA ALA A 94 10.85 -2.48 -4.36
C ALA A 94 12.12 -2.30 -5.20
N GLY A 95 12.24 -2.99 -6.33
CA GLY A 95 13.38 -2.84 -7.23
C GLY A 95 13.53 -1.42 -7.78
N PRO A 96 12.51 -0.83 -8.44
CA PRO A 96 12.55 0.55 -8.91
C PRO A 96 12.78 1.59 -7.80
N ALA A 97 12.25 1.37 -6.59
CA ALA A 97 12.44 2.22 -5.41
C ALA A 97 13.80 2.01 -4.73
N LYS A 98 14.58 1.03 -5.18
CA LYS A 98 15.87 0.63 -4.59
C LYS A 98 15.73 0.27 -3.11
N LEU A 99 14.68 -0.46 -2.76
CA LEU A 99 14.50 -1.09 -1.46
C LEU A 99 15.10 -2.50 -1.53
N GLY A 100 16.17 -2.73 -0.79
CA GLY A 100 16.80 -4.04 -0.70
C GLY A 100 16.13 -4.92 0.35
N ASP A 101 16.58 -6.18 0.46
CA ASP A 101 15.99 -7.18 1.37
C ASP A 101 16.04 -6.76 2.84
N GLU A 102 17.08 -6.03 3.25
CA GLU A 102 17.22 -5.53 4.63
C GLU A 102 16.15 -4.49 4.94
N GLU A 103 15.93 -3.54 4.03
CA GLU A 103 14.95 -2.48 4.16
C GLU A 103 13.51 -3.02 4.07
N VAL A 104 13.25 -3.93 3.15
CA VAL A 104 11.96 -4.62 3.02
C VAL A 104 11.62 -5.39 4.32
N ARG A 105 12.63 -6.03 4.94
CA ARG A 105 12.47 -6.68 6.24
C ARG A 105 12.24 -5.66 7.35
N ALA A 106 13.01 -4.57 7.39
CA ALA A 106 12.90 -3.52 8.40
C ALA A 106 11.54 -2.81 8.37
N ILE A 107 10.92 -2.67 7.19
CA ILE A 107 9.55 -2.14 7.05
C ILE A 107 8.54 -2.98 7.83
N VAL A 108 8.70 -4.29 7.88
CA VAL A 108 7.72 -5.20 8.53
C VAL A 108 8.09 -5.49 9.98
N GLN A 109 9.36 -5.80 10.26
CA GLN A 109 9.83 -6.33 11.55
C GLN A 109 10.63 -5.32 12.37
N GLY A 110 11.14 -4.26 11.74
CA GLY A 110 11.94 -3.21 12.37
C GLY A 110 11.11 -1.96 12.74
N ASP A 111 11.83 -0.90 12.99
CA ASP A 111 11.29 0.42 13.32
C ASP A 111 12.13 1.54 12.70
N ALA A 112 11.82 2.79 13.04
CA ALA A 112 12.55 3.97 12.57
C ALA A 112 14.05 3.98 12.96
N ASN A 113 14.47 3.22 13.98
CA ASN A 113 15.86 3.16 14.44
C ASN A 113 16.68 2.06 13.75
N SER A 114 16.09 1.31 12.83
CA SER A 114 16.83 0.28 12.07
C SER A 114 17.97 0.90 11.29
N ALA A 115 19.17 0.26 11.33
CA ALA A 115 20.42 0.84 10.82
C ALA A 115 20.45 1.08 9.31
N CYS A 116 19.52 0.48 8.56
CA CYS A 116 19.42 0.66 7.11
C CYS A 116 18.82 2.01 6.69
N TRP A 117 18.22 2.77 7.60
CA TRP A 117 17.53 4.01 7.28
C TRP A 117 18.43 5.24 7.41
N SER A 118 18.37 6.13 6.43
CA SER A 118 18.91 7.49 6.54
C SER A 118 18.12 8.31 7.57
N PRO A 119 18.68 9.41 8.13
CA PRO A 119 17.95 10.26 9.07
C PRO A 119 16.60 10.77 8.57
N ALA A 120 16.49 11.07 7.27
CA ALA A 120 15.23 11.47 6.66
C ALA A 120 14.22 10.32 6.63
N GLU A 121 14.65 9.09 6.31
CA GLU A 121 13.78 7.92 6.32
C GLU A 121 13.40 7.49 7.73
N GLN A 122 14.26 7.67 8.71
CA GLN A 122 13.93 7.49 10.12
C GLN A 122 12.78 8.40 10.55
N ALA A 123 12.86 9.69 10.20
CA ALA A 123 11.77 10.64 10.48
C ALA A 123 10.48 10.27 9.75
N LEU A 124 10.58 9.79 8.50
CA LEU A 124 9.45 9.34 7.71
C LEU A 124 8.73 8.16 8.36
N ILE A 125 9.46 7.12 8.73
CA ILE A 125 8.91 5.90 9.35
C ILE A 125 8.31 6.23 10.72
N ALA A 126 9.00 7.04 11.54
CA ALA A 126 8.46 7.50 12.81
C ALA A 126 7.15 8.28 12.64
N GLY A 127 7.04 9.11 11.60
CA GLY A 127 5.80 9.82 11.25
C GLY A 127 4.67 8.88 10.87
N VAL A 128 4.93 7.87 10.04
CA VAL A 128 3.94 6.83 9.69
C VAL A 128 3.48 6.07 10.94
N ASP A 129 4.42 5.68 11.79
CA ASP A 129 4.15 4.96 13.05
C ASP A 129 3.28 5.80 14.00
N ALA A 130 3.56 7.11 14.14
CA ALA A 130 2.76 8.03 14.94
C ALA A 130 1.32 8.17 14.42
N LEU A 131 1.14 8.38 13.11
CA LEU A 131 -0.19 8.45 12.49
C LEU A 131 -0.96 7.14 12.65
N HIS A 132 -0.29 6.00 12.54
CA HIS A 132 -0.92 4.71 12.76
C HIS A 132 -1.39 4.54 14.21
N ALA A 133 -0.55 4.89 15.18
CA ALA A 133 -0.79 4.67 16.60
C ALA A 133 -1.81 5.64 17.21
N SER A 134 -1.77 6.92 16.83
CA SER A 134 -2.50 7.99 17.49
C SER A 134 -3.35 8.89 16.58
N ALA A 135 -3.26 8.70 15.25
CA ALA A 135 -3.89 9.55 14.24
C ALA A 135 -3.46 11.03 14.32
N THR A 136 -2.31 11.32 14.92
CA THR A 136 -1.76 12.68 15.06
C THR A 136 -0.24 12.63 15.17
N PHE A 137 0.39 13.81 15.15
CA PHE A 137 1.79 14.02 15.52
C PHE A 137 1.88 14.79 16.83
N SER A 138 2.83 14.47 17.68
CA SER A 138 3.32 15.41 18.68
C SER A 138 4.13 16.53 18.01
N ASP A 139 4.35 17.66 18.73
CA ASP A 139 5.15 18.77 18.22
C ASP A 139 6.59 18.30 17.85
N ALA A 140 7.15 17.38 18.62
CA ALA A 140 8.48 16.83 18.37
C ALA A 140 8.53 15.96 17.10
N GLU A 141 7.54 15.10 16.88
CA GLU A 141 7.43 14.27 15.67
C GLU A 141 7.23 15.14 14.43
N PHE A 142 6.35 16.15 14.51
CA PHE A 142 6.13 17.07 13.42
C PHE A 142 7.39 17.90 13.10
N ALA A 143 8.11 18.38 14.11
CA ALA A 143 9.36 19.11 13.93
C ALA A 143 10.45 18.20 13.30
N ALA A 144 10.58 16.95 13.72
CA ALA A 144 11.52 15.99 13.15
C ALA A 144 11.20 15.72 11.66
N LEU A 145 9.92 15.55 11.33
CA LEU A 145 9.48 15.35 9.95
C LEU A 145 9.75 16.59 9.09
N SER A 146 9.40 17.80 9.59
CA SER A 146 9.59 19.08 8.91
C SER A 146 11.06 19.47 8.72
N ALA A 147 11.99 18.85 9.44
CA ALA A 147 13.42 19.03 9.20
C ALA A 147 13.89 18.41 7.87
N HIS A 148 13.14 17.49 7.28
CA HIS A 148 13.49 16.72 6.10
C HIS A 148 12.49 16.83 4.95
N TYR A 149 11.23 17.19 5.23
CA TYR A 149 10.11 17.20 4.28
C TYR A 149 9.41 18.55 4.31
N ASP A 150 9.09 19.09 3.13
CA ASP A 150 8.29 20.31 3.01
C ASP A 150 6.79 20.04 3.26
N GLU A 151 6.00 21.10 3.31
CA GLU A 151 4.55 21.03 3.59
C GLU A 151 3.80 20.14 2.58
N ALA A 152 4.14 20.22 1.30
CA ALA A 152 3.50 19.42 0.26
C ALA A 152 3.81 17.94 0.44
N GLN A 153 5.05 17.60 0.77
CA GLN A 153 5.47 16.24 1.08
C GLN A 153 4.78 15.70 2.34
N ILE A 154 4.70 16.50 3.40
CA ILE A 154 4.03 16.09 4.64
C ILE A 154 2.53 15.84 4.41
N LEU A 155 1.85 16.69 3.65
CA LEU A 155 0.45 16.46 3.29
C LEU A 155 0.28 15.16 2.49
N GLU A 156 1.16 14.88 1.55
CA GLU A 156 1.11 13.64 0.77
C GLU A 156 1.38 12.40 1.63
N ILE A 157 2.32 12.46 2.57
CA ILE A 157 2.56 11.39 3.56
C ILE A 157 1.27 11.07 4.33
N MET A 158 0.58 12.10 4.84
CA MET A 158 -0.68 11.92 5.58
C MET A 158 -1.78 11.31 4.70
N LEU A 159 -1.91 11.77 3.45
CA LEU A 159 -2.88 11.24 2.50
C LEU A 159 -2.59 9.78 2.15
N LEU A 160 -1.34 9.43 1.89
CA LEU A 160 -0.91 8.04 1.65
C LEU A 160 -1.23 7.14 2.83
N CYS A 161 -0.87 7.54 4.05
CA CYS A 161 -1.20 6.79 5.26
C CYS A 161 -2.71 6.52 5.38
N GLY A 162 -3.54 7.55 5.17
CA GLY A 162 -5.00 7.43 5.21
C GLY A 162 -5.55 6.52 4.12
N PHE A 163 -5.08 6.69 2.88
CA PHE A 163 -5.54 5.91 1.75
C PHE A 163 -5.15 4.44 1.88
N TYR A 164 -3.89 4.12 2.19
CA TYR A 164 -3.44 2.74 2.30
C TYR A 164 -3.94 2.03 3.57
N ARG A 165 -4.33 2.79 4.60
CA ARG A 165 -5.13 2.23 5.69
C ARG A 165 -6.53 1.82 5.21
N THR A 166 -7.17 2.62 4.35
CA THR A 166 -8.44 2.26 3.70
C THR A 166 -8.28 1.02 2.82
N VAL A 167 -7.23 0.95 2.00
CA VAL A 167 -6.90 -0.24 1.20
C VAL A 167 -6.75 -1.47 2.08
N SER A 168 -6.03 -1.33 3.20
CA SER A 168 -5.84 -2.42 4.17
C SER A 168 -7.17 -2.91 4.76
N TYR A 169 -8.10 -2.01 5.08
CA TYR A 169 -9.44 -2.40 5.53
C TYR A 169 -10.23 -3.18 4.48
N LEU A 170 -10.12 -2.76 3.21
CA LEU A 170 -10.78 -3.45 2.10
C LEU A 170 -10.19 -4.85 1.91
N ALA A 171 -8.87 -4.97 1.77
CA ALA A 171 -8.23 -6.25 1.51
C ALA A 171 -8.43 -7.24 2.67
N ASN A 172 -8.13 -6.82 3.90
CA ASN A 172 -8.27 -7.66 5.09
C ASN A 172 -9.74 -7.95 5.41
N GLY A 173 -10.59 -6.93 5.40
CA GLY A 173 -12.01 -7.04 5.70
C GLY A 173 -12.77 -7.94 4.72
N LEU A 174 -12.36 -7.93 3.45
CA LEU A 174 -12.92 -8.79 2.41
C LEU A 174 -12.25 -10.17 2.33
N ARG A 175 -11.20 -10.41 3.11
CA ARG A 175 -10.41 -11.65 3.09
C ARG A 175 -9.90 -11.99 1.69
N LEU A 176 -9.29 -11.01 1.02
CA LEU A 176 -8.76 -11.24 -0.31
C LEU A 176 -7.56 -12.23 -0.22
N PRO A 177 -7.59 -13.34 -0.96
CA PRO A 177 -6.41 -14.17 -1.12
C PRO A 177 -5.30 -13.36 -1.81
N LEU A 178 -4.05 -13.68 -1.48
CA LEU A 178 -2.91 -12.98 -2.04
C LEU A 178 -2.83 -13.18 -3.56
N GLU A 179 -2.36 -12.19 -4.29
CA GLU A 179 -2.09 -12.32 -5.71
C GLU A 179 -0.96 -13.34 -5.95
N GLU A 180 -0.99 -14.02 -7.08
CA GLU A 180 -0.06 -15.11 -7.39
C GLU A 180 1.41 -14.66 -7.32
N ASN A 181 1.70 -13.45 -7.83
CA ASN A 181 3.05 -12.89 -7.89
C ASN A 181 3.37 -11.90 -6.76
N ALA A 182 2.52 -11.79 -5.74
CA ALA A 182 2.76 -10.90 -4.61
C ALA A 182 3.90 -11.43 -3.72
N ALA A 183 4.69 -10.50 -3.18
CA ALA A 183 5.67 -10.83 -2.15
C ALA A 183 4.98 -11.31 -0.87
N ARG A 184 5.72 -12.04 -0.04
CA ARG A 184 5.26 -12.51 1.27
C ARG A 184 5.95 -11.72 2.37
N PHE A 185 5.27 -11.53 3.50
CA PHE A 185 5.93 -10.96 4.66
C PHE A 185 7.18 -11.78 5.01
N PRO A 186 8.27 -11.10 5.34
CA PRO A 186 9.49 -11.76 5.81
C PRO A 186 9.18 -12.66 7.01
N ALA A 187 9.79 -13.87 7.01
CA ALA A 187 9.65 -14.85 8.08
C ALA A 187 10.42 -14.42 9.35
#